data_fb511ed2cb71d5d55cff3057ad9e376a
#
_entry.id   fb511ed2cb71d5d55cff3057ad9e376a
#
_cell.length_a   1.000
_cell.length_b   1.000
_cell.length_c   1.000
_cell.angle_alpha   90.00
_cell.angle_beta   90.00
_cell.angle_gamma   90.00
#
_symmetry.space_group_name_H-M   'P 1'
#
loop_
_entity.id
_entity.type
_entity.pdbx_description
1 polymer ?
#
loop_
_entity_poly.entity_id
_entity_poly.type
_entity_poly.pdbx_seq_one_letter_code
_entity_poly.pdbx_strand_id
1 'polypeptide(L)'
;MTLPSRLIGCTLGLTIAVLYLTVSAHERKEVAGLEVVFGAEPEPALNGQMQFLRWRFLSKETKQPFGDIEDMSAVVKRNGKSFGPFTGRMAAREPGVVSTQHIFTAPGDYEATLTFKKKGDATVYTITFPFKIRDRKELEIP
;
A
#
# COMPACT_ATOMS: atom_id res chain seq x y z
N MET A 1 24.84 -8.76 -69.93
CA MET A 1 25.25 -9.25 -68.58
C MET A 1 24.49 -8.49 -67.56
N THR A 2 23.46 -9.06 -67.01
CA THR A 2 22.57 -8.47 -66.01
C THR A 2 22.82 -9.16 -64.67
N LEU A 3 23.24 -8.38 -63.63
CA LEU A 3 23.41 -8.84 -62.31
C LEU A 3 22.04 -8.82 -61.56
N PRO A 4 21.69 -9.84 -60.80
CA PRO A 4 20.47 -9.81 -60.02
C PRO A 4 20.73 -9.12 -58.67
N SER A 5 19.93 -8.09 -58.38
CA SER A 5 19.86 -7.44 -57.11
C SER A 5 19.25 -8.36 -56.03
N ARG A 6 19.99 -8.66 -55.01
CA ARG A 6 19.50 -9.34 -53.80
C ARG A 6 18.80 -8.34 -52.90
N LEU A 7 17.50 -8.49 -52.76
CA LEU A 7 16.71 -7.85 -51.70
C LEU A 7 17.01 -8.54 -50.37
N ILE A 8 17.67 -7.81 -49.49
CA ILE A 8 17.83 -8.21 -48.08
C ILE A 8 16.58 -7.75 -47.33
N GLY A 9 15.71 -8.70 -47.05
CA GLY A 9 14.56 -8.45 -46.17
C GLY A 9 15.01 -8.31 -44.74
N CYS A 10 14.93 -7.10 -44.19
CA CYS A 10 15.11 -6.83 -42.75
C CYS A 10 13.80 -7.15 -42.04
N THR A 11 13.71 -8.31 -41.40
CA THR A 11 12.61 -8.66 -40.50
C THR A 11 12.84 -7.94 -39.20
N LEU A 12 12.09 -6.87 -38.98
CA LEU A 12 12.07 -6.14 -37.73
C LEU A 12 11.26 -6.96 -36.70
N GLY A 13 11.95 -7.72 -35.87
CA GLY A 13 11.34 -8.44 -34.75
C GLY A 13 10.86 -7.46 -33.67
N LEU A 14 9.54 -7.29 -33.60
CA LEU A 14 8.91 -6.50 -32.51
C LEU A 14 8.92 -7.32 -31.25
N THR A 15 9.91 -7.08 -30.40
CA THR A 15 9.96 -7.68 -29.05
C THR A 15 8.99 -6.93 -28.14
N ILE A 16 7.82 -7.52 -27.91
CA ILE A 16 6.86 -7.01 -26.91
C ILE A 16 7.42 -7.35 -25.52
N ALA A 17 8.00 -6.36 -24.86
CA ALA A 17 8.35 -6.48 -23.46
C ALA A 17 7.06 -6.44 -22.62
N VAL A 18 6.61 -7.60 -22.16
CA VAL A 18 5.51 -7.69 -21.18
C VAL A 18 6.07 -7.24 -19.84
N LEU A 19 5.78 -6.01 -19.47
CA LEU A 19 6.02 -5.53 -18.09
C LEU A 19 5.07 -6.29 -17.18
N TYR A 20 5.59 -7.27 -16.45
CA TYR A 20 4.90 -7.83 -15.29
C TYR A 20 4.93 -6.77 -14.18
N LEU A 21 3.84 -6.02 -14.04
CA LEU A 21 3.58 -5.23 -12.84
C LEU A 21 3.36 -6.23 -11.70
N THR A 22 4.41 -6.48 -10.92
CA THR A 22 4.25 -7.18 -9.63
C THR A 22 3.44 -6.25 -8.74
N VAL A 23 2.15 -6.55 -8.59
CA VAL A 23 1.31 -5.90 -7.58
C VAL A 23 1.86 -6.34 -6.24
N SER A 24 2.71 -5.52 -5.64
CA SER A 24 3.12 -5.73 -4.26
C SER A 24 1.91 -5.50 -3.38
N ALA A 25 1.55 -6.48 -2.56
CA ALA A 25 0.47 -6.37 -1.58
C ALA A 25 0.77 -5.29 -0.51
N HIS A 26 2.02 -4.85 -0.43
CA HIS A 26 2.49 -3.81 0.46
C HIS A 26 3.00 -2.62 -0.34
N GLU A 27 2.38 -1.47 -0.12
CA GLU A 27 2.86 -0.22 -0.70
C GLU A 27 3.85 0.47 0.24
N ARG A 28 4.80 1.20 -0.36
CA ARG A 28 5.88 1.88 0.32
C ARG A 28 5.96 3.32 -0.12
N LYS A 29 6.03 4.24 0.85
CA LYS A 29 6.22 5.68 0.61
C LYS A 29 7.18 6.26 1.62
N GLU A 30 7.75 7.41 1.29
CA GLU A 30 8.65 8.14 2.17
C GLU A 30 8.00 9.43 2.67
N VAL A 31 8.21 9.75 3.94
CA VAL A 31 7.78 11.00 4.57
C VAL A 31 8.71 11.33 5.75
N ALA A 32 9.18 12.57 5.84
CA ALA A 32 9.93 13.06 6.99
C ALA A 32 11.16 12.23 7.40
N GLY A 33 11.90 11.70 6.43
CA GLY A 33 13.05 10.82 6.66
C GLY A 33 12.70 9.40 7.10
N LEU A 34 11.43 9.05 7.02
CA LEU A 34 10.90 7.73 7.31
C LEU A 34 10.45 7.05 6.03
N GLU A 35 10.60 5.74 5.99
CA GLU A 35 9.98 4.86 5.02
C GLU A 35 8.77 4.23 5.70
N VAL A 36 7.61 4.33 5.07
CA VAL A 36 6.36 3.76 5.60
C VAL A 36 5.88 2.67 4.66
N VAL A 37 5.73 1.47 5.19
CA VAL A 37 5.18 0.30 4.48
C VAL A 37 3.76 0.08 4.97
N PHE A 38 2.81 0.07 4.07
CA PHE A 38 1.39 -0.11 4.38
C PHE A 38 0.87 -1.46 3.88
N GLY A 39 -0.03 -2.06 4.64
CA GLY A 39 -0.78 -3.25 4.25
C GLY A 39 -2.11 -3.35 5.00
N ALA A 40 -3.07 -4.01 4.36
CA ALA A 40 -4.30 -4.46 5.00
C ALA A 40 -4.18 -5.96 5.28
N GLU A 41 -4.21 -6.36 6.53
CA GLU A 41 -3.96 -7.74 6.97
C GLU A 41 -5.18 -8.35 7.67
N PRO A 42 -5.44 -9.68 7.55
CA PRO A 42 -4.69 -10.64 6.74
C PRO A 42 -4.90 -10.46 5.23
N GLU A 43 -3.96 -10.99 4.45
CA GLU A 43 -4.07 -11.02 2.99
C GLU A 43 -4.61 -12.37 2.48
N PRO A 44 -5.47 -12.34 1.46
CA PRO A 44 -6.08 -11.17 0.83
C PRO A 44 -7.06 -10.47 1.77
N ALA A 45 -7.13 -9.12 1.69
CA ALA A 45 -8.11 -8.37 2.45
C ALA A 45 -9.51 -8.58 1.88
N LEU A 46 -10.43 -9.10 2.70
CA LEU A 46 -11.77 -9.50 2.29
C LEU A 46 -12.85 -8.73 3.05
N ASN A 47 -13.97 -8.47 2.37
CA ASN A 47 -15.13 -7.89 3.03
C ASN A 47 -15.73 -8.86 4.06
N GLY A 48 -16.35 -8.32 5.10
CA GLY A 48 -16.99 -9.08 6.17
C GLY A 48 -16.04 -9.78 7.16
N GLN A 49 -14.73 -9.56 7.02
CA GLN A 49 -13.71 -10.07 7.93
C GLN A 49 -12.99 -8.93 8.65
N MET A 50 -12.48 -9.21 9.85
CA MET A 50 -11.64 -8.28 10.58
C MET A 50 -10.36 -8.03 9.80
N GLN A 51 -10.07 -6.76 9.51
CA GLN A 51 -8.87 -6.29 8.84
C GLN A 51 -8.12 -5.34 9.76
N PHE A 52 -6.80 -5.44 9.71
CA PHE A 52 -5.89 -4.50 10.34
C PHE A 52 -5.26 -3.66 9.24
N LEU A 53 -5.48 -2.37 9.26
CA LEU A 53 -4.67 -1.45 8.47
C LEU A 53 -3.39 -1.19 9.26
N ARG A 54 -2.24 -1.48 8.65
CA ARG A 54 -0.95 -1.43 9.34
C ARG A 54 0.02 -0.55 8.58
N TRP A 55 0.65 0.36 9.32
CA TRP A 55 1.72 1.24 8.84
C TRP A 55 2.99 0.89 9.61
N ARG A 56 3.97 0.36 8.92
CA ARG A 56 5.28 0.06 9.48
C ARG A 56 6.24 1.19 9.16
N PHE A 57 6.76 1.84 10.18
CA PHE A 57 7.71 2.92 10.09
C PHE A 57 9.13 2.40 10.24
N LEU A 58 9.98 2.74 9.28
CA LEU A 58 11.41 2.46 9.29
C LEU A 58 12.17 3.76 9.14
N SER A 59 13.32 3.89 9.78
CA SER A 59 14.27 4.95 9.43
C SER A 59 14.73 4.74 7.99
N LYS A 60 14.63 5.76 7.17
CA LYS A 60 15.10 5.71 5.77
C LYS A 60 16.60 5.42 5.71
N GLU A 61 17.38 5.96 6.65
CA GLU A 61 18.83 5.85 6.71
C GLU A 61 19.28 4.48 7.20
N THR A 62 18.75 4.00 8.34
CA THR A 62 19.20 2.77 8.99
C THR A 62 18.38 1.54 8.63
N LYS A 63 17.19 1.73 8.05
CA LYS A 63 16.20 0.66 7.79
C LYS A 63 15.70 -0.05 9.04
N GLN A 64 15.99 0.49 10.22
CA GLN A 64 15.50 -0.04 11.50
C GLN A 64 14.10 0.48 11.81
N PRO A 65 13.29 -0.27 12.58
CA PRO A 65 11.98 0.18 13.05
C PRO A 65 12.09 1.52 13.76
N PHE A 66 11.15 2.42 13.45
CA PHE A 66 11.06 3.74 14.07
C PHE A 66 9.77 3.85 14.90
N GLY A 67 9.90 3.79 16.22
CA GLY A 67 8.78 3.76 17.16
C GLY A 67 8.41 5.11 17.78
N ASP A 68 9.20 6.17 17.56
CA ASP A 68 8.97 7.50 18.16
C ASP A 68 7.91 8.30 17.38
N ILE A 69 6.73 7.70 17.30
CA ILE A 69 5.53 8.24 16.66
C ILE A 69 4.45 8.49 17.72
N GLU A 70 3.75 9.61 17.57
CA GLU A 70 2.63 10.00 18.47
C GLU A 70 1.49 10.64 17.68
N ASP A 71 0.35 10.85 18.33
CA ASP A 71 -0.85 11.49 17.79
C ASP A 71 -1.32 10.86 16.46
N MET A 72 -1.37 9.51 16.40
CA MET A 72 -1.74 8.77 15.22
C MET A 72 -3.25 8.78 15.01
N SER A 73 -3.70 9.17 13.82
CA SER A 73 -5.10 9.20 13.43
C SER A 73 -5.25 8.77 11.98
N ALA A 74 -6.19 7.87 11.71
CA ALA A 74 -6.44 7.36 10.37
C ALA A 74 -7.83 7.74 9.85
N VAL A 75 -7.90 8.09 8.58
CA VAL A 75 -9.15 8.29 7.83
C VAL A 75 -9.16 7.32 6.65
N VAL A 76 -10.27 6.64 6.47
CA VAL A 76 -10.48 5.74 5.34
C VAL A 76 -11.49 6.36 4.38
N LYS A 77 -11.17 6.37 3.09
CA LYS A 77 -12.06 6.88 2.03
C LYS A 77 -12.48 5.79 1.06
N ARG A 78 -13.73 5.86 0.61
CA ARG A 78 -14.28 5.09 -0.50
C ARG A 78 -15.33 5.90 -1.23
N ASN A 79 -15.23 5.97 -2.56
CA ASN A 79 -16.21 6.68 -3.41
C ASN A 79 -16.52 8.11 -2.91
N GLY A 80 -15.49 8.88 -2.53
CA GLY A 80 -15.64 10.24 -2.03
C GLY A 80 -16.17 10.35 -0.59
N LYS A 81 -16.57 9.26 0.05
CA LYS A 81 -17.02 9.23 1.44
C LYS A 81 -15.86 8.92 2.38
N SER A 82 -15.74 9.69 3.46
CA SER A 82 -14.73 9.52 4.49
C SER A 82 -15.30 8.86 5.73
N PHE A 83 -14.50 7.99 6.36
CA PHE A 83 -14.81 7.29 7.62
C PHE A 83 -13.67 7.56 8.60
N GLY A 84 -14.02 7.82 9.84
CA GLY A 84 -13.08 8.19 10.90
C GLY A 84 -13.26 9.64 11.35
N PRO A 85 -12.27 10.24 12.04
CA PRO A 85 -10.94 9.68 12.29
C PRO A 85 -10.94 8.52 13.30
N PHE A 86 -10.04 7.56 13.06
CA PHE A 86 -9.80 6.43 13.96
C PHE A 86 -8.46 6.60 14.65
N THR A 87 -8.38 6.38 15.94
CA THR A 87 -7.13 6.45 16.68
C THR A 87 -6.22 5.29 16.29
N GLY A 88 -5.02 5.61 15.79
CA GLY A 88 -3.98 4.62 15.55
C GLY A 88 -3.36 4.13 16.85
N ARG A 89 -2.99 2.86 16.91
CA ARG A 89 -2.36 2.24 18.07
C ARG A 89 -1.04 1.60 17.69
N MET A 90 -0.01 1.81 18.50
CA MET A 90 1.25 1.08 18.35
C MET A 90 1.03 -0.40 18.68
N ALA A 91 1.55 -1.27 17.82
CA ALA A 91 1.53 -2.70 18.08
C ALA A 91 2.48 -3.05 19.23
N ALA A 92 1.97 -3.75 20.26
CA ALA A 92 2.70 -3.98 21.50
C ALA A 92 4.00 -4.80 21.34
N ARG A 93 4.06 -5.66 20.32
CA ARG A 93 5.19 -6.57 20.07
C ARG A 93 5.93 -6.32 18.75
N GLU A 94 5.55 -5.29 18.03
CA GLU A 94 6.14 -4.95 16.74
C GLU A 94 6.54 -3.47 16.75
N PRO A 95 7.80 -3.15 17.06
CA PRO A 95 8.28 -1.77 17.08
C PRO A 95 8.04 -1.07 15.75
N GLY A 96 7.59 0.19 15.81
CA GLY A 96 7.35 1.01 14.62
C GLY A 96 6.10 0.66 13.81
N VAL A 97 5.23 -0.23 14.31
CA VAL A 97 3.97 -0.57 13.64
C VAL A 97 2.81 0.13 14.32
N VAL A 98 2.09 0.92 13.54
CA VAL A 98 0.81 1.55 13.91
C VAL A 98 -0.33 0.79 13.23
N SER A 99 -1.41 0.52 13.92
CA SER A 99 -2.56 -0.18 13.35
C SER A 99 -3.91 0.40 13.76
N THR A 100 -4.91 0.17 12.90
CA THR A 100 -6.33 0.33 13.18
C THR A 100 -7.07 -0.94 12.77
N GLN A 101 -8.24 -1.21 13.37
CA GLN A 101 -9.03 -2.41 13.12
C GLN A 101 -10.37 -2.06 12.51
N HIS A 102 -10.76 -2.77 11.47
CA HIS A 102 -12.02 -2.52 10.76
C HIS A 102 -12.64 -3.80 10.20
N ILE A 103 -13.97 -3.77 10.01
CA ILE A 103 -14.67 -4.72 9.17
C ILE A 103 -15.23 -3.93 7.99
N PHE A 104 -14.68 -4.19 6.80
CA PHE A 104 -15.18 -3.59 5.57
C PHE A 104 -16.38 -4.41 5.06
N THR A 105 -17.54 -3.77 4.93
CA THR A 105 -18.76 -4.45 4.50
C THR A 105 -18.92 -4.50 2.99
N ALA A 106 -18.23 -3.61 2.26
CA ALA A 106 -18.29 -3.55 0.81
C ALA A 106 -16.89 -3.80 0.19
N PRO A 107 -16.81 -4.61 -0.85
CA PRO A 107 -15.59 -4.75 -1.64
C PRO A 107 -15.35 -3.50 -2.49
N GLY A 108 -14.12 -3.31 -2.93
CA GLY A 108 -13.72 -2.22 -3.84
C GLY A 108 -12.44 -1.54 -3.43
N ASP A 109 -12.22 -0.40 -4.04
CA ASP A 109 -11.01 0.40 -3.85
C ASP A 109 -11.22 1.41 -2.73
N TYR A 110 -10.24 1.50 -1.85
CA TYR A 110 -10.20 2.37 -0.68
C TYR A 110 -8.88 3.14 -0.65
N GLU A 111 -8.87 4.22 0.11
CA GLU A 111 -7.66 4.93 0.50
C GLU A 111 -7.59 5.03 2.02
N ALA A 112 -6.43 4.80 2.60
CA ALA A 112 -6.15 5.02 4.01
C ALA A 112 -5.16 6.16 4.17
N THR A 113 -5.53 7.19 4.91
CA THR A 113 -4.69 8.34 5.23
C THR A 113 -4.34 8.31 6.71
N LEU A 114 -3.06 8.21 7.01
CA LEU A 114 -2.55 8.33 8.38
C LEU A 114 -1.98 9.72 8.60
N THR A 115 -2.38 10.34 9.70
CA THR A 115 -1.83 11.58 10.22
C THR A 115 -1.09 11.27 11.52
N PHE A 116 0.11 11.79 11.69
CA PHE A 116 0.97 11.48 12.84
C PHE A 116 1.98 12.60 13.11
N LYS A 117 2.59 12.55 14.28
CA LYS A 117 3.77 13.35 14.65
C LYS A 117 4.92 12.44 15.01
N LYS A 118 6.14 12.92 14.85
CA LYS A 118 7.31 12.33 15.50
C LYS A 118 7.45 12.92 16.90
N LYS A 119 7.82 12.11 17.87
CA LYS A 119 8.07 12.60 19.23
C LYS A 119 9.07 13.75 19.23
N GLY A 120 8.72 14.84 19.93
CA GLY A 120 9.54 16.05 19.99
C GLY A 120 9.46 16.96 18.76
N ASP A 121 8.63 16.64 17.77
CA ASP A 121 8.37 17.46 16.59
C ASP A 121 6.91 17.93 16.59
N ALA A 122 6.69 19.23 16.46
CA ALA A 122 5.34 19.81 16.40
C ALA A 122 4.68 19.62 15.02
N THR A 123 5.43 19.21 14.01
CA THR A 123 4.96 19.04 12.63
C THR A 123 4.00 17.85 12.53
N VAL A 124 2.85 18.09 11.93
CA VAL A 124 1.88 17.04 11.59
C VAL A 124 2.18 16.53 10.18
N TYR A 125 2.46 15.25 10.07
CA TYR A 125 2.70 14.57 8.80
C TYR A 125 1.47 13.77 8.39
N THR A 126 1.24 13.68 7.09
CA THR A 126 0.11 12.95 6.51
C THR A 126 0.61 12.09 5.36
N ILE A 127 0.16 10.83 5.31
CA ILE A 127 0.54 9.89 4.26
C ILE A 127 -0.68 9.05 3.85
N THR A 128 -0.90 8.90 2.55
CA THR A 128 -2.06 8.20 1.99
C THR A 128 -1.63 7.00 1.17
N PHE A 129 -2.32 5.87 1.35
CA PHE A 129 -2.13 4.64 0.61
C PHE A 129 -3.43 4.13 0.04
N PRO A 130 -3.48 3.75 -1.24
CA PRO A 130 -4.58 3.01 -1.81
C PRO A 130 -4.50 1.53 -1.37
N PHE A 131 -5.65 0.89 -1.24
CA PHE A 131 -5.75 -0.55 -1.02
C PHE A 131 -7.07 -1.09 -1.54
N LYS A 132 -7.15 -2.40 -1.69
CA LYS A 132 -8.33 -3.08 -2.21
C LYS A 132 -8.88 -4.06 -1.19
N ILE A 133 -10.19 -4.03 -1.00
CA ILE A 133 -10.95 -5.07 -0.32
C ILE A 133 -11.60 -5.93 -1.39
N ARG A 134 -11.26 -7.21 -1.43
CA ARG A 134 -11.82 -8.16 -2.39
C ARG A 134 -13.16 -8.70 -1.90
N ASP A 135 -13.99 -9.07 -2.84
CA ASP A 135 -15.24 -9.77 -2.50
C ASP A 135 -14.90 -11.18 -2.00
N ARG A 136 -15.26 -11.46 -0.77
CA ARG A 136 -15.08 -12.75 -0.14
C ARG A 136 -15.69 -13.89 -0.95
N LYS A 137 -16.81 -13.64 -1.64
CA LYS A 137 -17.49 -14.61 -2.49
C LYS A 137 -16.64 -15.14 -3.64
N GLU A 138 -15.66 -14.36 -4.10
CA GLU A 138 -14.71 -14.78 -5.15
C GLU A 138 -13.83 -15.97 -4.71
N LEU A 139 -13.69 -16.20 -3.40
CA LEU A 139 -12.86 -17.27 -2.83
C LEU A 139 -13.68 -18.43 -2.27
N GLU A 140 -14.99 -18.32 -2.25
CA GLU A 140 -15.87 -19.39 -1.78
C GLU A 140 -15.99 -20.49 -2.85
N ILE A 141 -15.83 -21.74 -2.40
CA ILE A 141 -16.03 -22.94 -3.22
C ILE A 141 -17.35 -23.57 -2.74
N PRO A 142 -18.33 -23.85 -3.64
CA PRO A 142 -19.61 -24.48 -3.28
C PRO A 142 -19.45 -25.95 -2.87
#